data_868c45c0e9ba87ee9092556916999a54
#
_entry.id   868c45c0e9ba87ee9092556916999a54
#
_cell.length_a   1.000
_cell.length_b   1.000
_cell.length_c   1.000
_cell.angle_alpha   90.00
_cell.angle_beta   90.00
_cell.angle_gamma   90.00
#
_symmetry.space_group_name_H-M   'P 1'
#
loop_
_entity.id
_entity.type
_entity.pdbx_description
1 polymer ?
#
loop_
_entity_poly.entity_id
_entity_poly.type
_entity_poly.pdbx_seq_one_letter_code
_entity_poly.pdbx_strand_id
1 'polypeptide(L)'
;PDGRQEIARIPLRERDGDIWHVHVGGLTPGTLYGYRVHGPYAPEGGHRFNPHKLLIDPYARQLSGRLKWSDAMMGYKVGSNRADLSFDTRDSAFAVPKSVVVDPSFNWGPDRAPRTPMHDTVIYEAHVKGMTALHAGVEKALRGSYLGLASDAVLEHLQKLGVTAIELLPAHAFLDDRFLVAKGLRNYWGYQTLGFFAPEPRYMSRGEIWEFQTMVRRFHAAGIEVLLDVVYNHSGEGDELGPTLSFRGIDNRSYYRLRDGGRFYVNDTGTGNTLNLTHPMVLRMVMDSLRYWVEVMHVDGFR
;
A
#
# COMPACT_ATOMS: atom_id res chain seq x y z
N PRO A 1 -1.44 22.06 2.10
CA PRO A 1 -2.39 21.82 1.01
C PRO A 1 -3.34 20.70 1.41
N ASP A 2 -4.63 20.89 1.25
CA ASP A 2 -5.66 19.92 1.66
C ASP A 2 -5.89 18.80 0.63
N GLY A 3 -5.10 18.77 -0.45
CA GLY A 3 -5.18 17.78 -1.54
C GLY A 3 -6.42 17.91 -2.43
N ARG A 4 -7.15 19.02 -2.34
CA ARG A 4 -8.37 19.25 -3.11
C ARG A 4 -8.12 19.83 -4.50
N GLN A 5 -7.01 20.56 -4.66
CA GLN A 5 -6.64 21.19 -5.92
C GLN A 5 -5.22 20.83 -6.32
N GLU A 6 -5.02 20.57 -7.61
CA GLU A 6 -3.71 20.47 -8.22
C GLU A 6 -3.12 21.88 -8.34
N ILE A 7 -1.99 22.12 -7.67
CA ILE A 7 -1.34 23.45 -7.61
C ILE A 7 -0.19 23.57 -8.61
N ALA A 8 0.38 22.45 -9.03
CA ALA A 8 1.47 22.41 -10.00
C ALA A 8 1.46 21.09 -10.77
N ARG A 9 1.93 21.16 -12.02
CA ARG A 9 2.15 20.00 -12.87
C ARG A 9 3.57 20.08 -13.41
N ILE A 10 4.39 19.10 -13.03
CA ILE A 10 5.83 19.06 -13.33
C ILE A 10 6.09 17.87 -14.26
N PRO A 11 6.51 18.10 -15.52
CA PRO A 11 6.82 17.01 -16.41
C PRO A 11 8.13 16.31 -16.00
N LEU A 12 8.11 14.96 -15.92
CA LEU A 12 9.31 14.15 -15.80
C LEU A 12 9.95 14.09 -17.18
N ARG A 13 11.00 14.86 -17.41
CA ARG A 13 11.68 14.97 -18.71
C ARG A 13 12.94 14.12 -18.80
N GLU A 14 13.52 13.82 -17.65
CA GLU A 14 14.74 13.03 -17.56
C GLU A 14 14.40 11.54 -17.54
N ARG A 15 15.23 10.75 -18.22
CA ARG A 15 15.03 9.31 -18.33
C ARG A 15 16.37 8.59 -18.28
N ASP A 16 16.45 7.59 -17.42
CA ASP A 16 17.58 6.65 -17.40
C ASP A 16 17.02 5.22 -17.52
N GLY A 17 17.32 4.57 -18.64
CA GLY A 17 16.70 3.29 -18.99
C GLY A 17 15.18 3.40 -19.06
N ASP A 18 14.49 2.68 -18.19
CA ASP A 18 13.01 2.68 -18.07
C ASP A 18 12.49 3.57 -16.92
N ILE A 19 13.37 4.33 -16.29
CA ILE A 19 13.03 5.19 -15.15
C ILE A 19 12.91 6.64 -15.61
N TRP A 20 11.72 7.21 -15.48
CA TRP A 20 11.48 8.63 -15.67
C TRP A 20 11.63 9.35 -14.34
N HIS A 21 12.37 10.45 -14.30
CA HIS A 21 12.64 11.16 -13.05
C HIS A 21 12.70 12.67 -13.22
N VAL A 22 12.62 13.37 -12.12
CA VAL A 22 12.83 14.82 -12.02
C VAL A 22 13.23 15.16 -10.58
N HIS A 23 14.16 16.09 -10.44
CA HIS A 23 14.44 16.68 -9.13
C HIS A 23 13.56 17.91 -8.91
N VAL A 24 12.84 17.96 -7.81
CA VAL A 24 11.98 19.09 -7.45
C VAL A 24 12.47 19.66 -6.12
N GLY A 25 13.17 20.80 -6.19
CA GLY A 25 13.64 21.52 -5.00
C GLY A 25 12.50 22.16 -4.21
N GLY A 26 12.73 22.36 -2.89
CA GLY A 26 11.81 23.09 -2.01
C GLY A 26 10.56 22.31 -1.57
N LEU A 27 10.43 21.04 -1.90
CA LEU A 27 9.36 20.20 -1.34
C LEU A 27 9.67 19.85 0.12
N THR A 28 8.67 19.98 0.96
CA THR A 28 8.75 19.65 2.39
C THR A 28 7.94 18.39 2.70
N PRO A 29 8.29 17.64 3.77
CA PRO A 29 7.45 16.56 4.27
C PRO A 29 6.01 17.01 4.46
N GLY A 30 5.06 16.13 4.14
CA GLY A 30 3.63 16.43 4.11
C GLY A 30 3.13 16.96 2.75
N THR A 31 4.02 17.31 1.80
CA THR A 31 3.60 17.67 0.44
C THR A 31 2.92 16.49 -0.24
N LEU A 32 1.73 16.74 -0.82
CA LEU A 32 0.94 15.72 -1.51
C LEU A 32 1.27 15.71 -3.00
N TYR A 33 1.44 14.51 -3.56
CA TYR A 33 1.70 14.34 -4.99
C TYR A 33 1.01 13.08 -5.56
N GLY A 34 1.03 12.96 -6.86
CA GLY A 34 0.64 11.78 -7.62
C GLY A 34 1.09 11.91 -9.05
N TYR A 35 0.91 10.87 -9.83
CA TYR A 35 1.32 10.86 -11.23
C TYR A 35 0.14 10.95 -12.18
N ARG A 36 0.38 11.52 -13.37
CA ARG A 36 -0.48 11.42 -14.54
C ARG A 36 0.39 10.98 -15.70
N VAL A 37 0.06 9.85 -16.29
CA VAL A 37 0.89 9.24 -17.33
C VAL A 37 0.16 9.33 -18.68
N HIS A 38 0.89 9.80 -19.67
CA HIS A 38 0.43 9.92 -21.05
C HIS A 38 0.95 8.73 -21.87
N GLY A 39 0.10 8.18 -22.71
CA GLY A 39 0.43 7.04 -23.56
C GLY A 39 -0.81 6.51 -24.28
N PRO A 40 -0.67 5.43 -25.05
CA PRO A 40 -1.79 4.84 -25.76
C PRO A 40 -2.82 4.21 -24.80
N TYR A 41 -4.09 4.46 -25.07
CA TYR A 41 -5.17 3.69 -24.48
C TYR A 41 -5.62 2.64 -25.50
N ALA A 42 -5.00 1.49 -25.45
CA ALA A 42 -5.22 0.37 -26.37
C ALA A 42 -5.26 -0.95 -25.57
N PRO A 43 -6.39 -1.19 -24.83
CA PRO A 43 -6.50 -2.33 -23.94
C PRO A 43 -6.27 -3.68 -24.59
N GLU A 44 -6.63 -3.82 -25.87
CA GLU A 44 -6.39 -5.04 -26.68
C GLU A 44 -4.89 -5.41 -26.75
N GLY A 45 -4.03 -4.40 -26.76
CA GLY A 45 -2.56 -4.56 -26.69
C GLY A 45 -1.97 -4.46 -25.29
N GLY A 46 -2.82 -4.36 -24.26
CA GLY A 46 -2.37 -4.26 -22.87
C GLY A 46 -2.05 -2.85 -22.38
N HIS A 47 -2.26 -1.82 -23.20
CA HIS A 47 -1.94 -0.44 -22.85
C HIS A 47 -3.17 0.28 -22.30
N ARG A 48 -3.07 0.81 -21.08
CA ARG A 48 -4.20 1.44 -20.36
C ARG A 48 -3.84 2.81 -19.80
N PHE A 49 -2.98 3.55 -20.48
CA PHE A 49 -2.60 4.90 -20.08
C PHE A 49 -3.81 5.86 -20.16
N ASN A 50 -4.02 6.64 -19.11
CA ASN A 50 -5.08 7.64 -19.10
C ASN A 50 -4.67 8.84 -18.23
N PRO A 51 -4.29 9.99 -18.82
CA PRO A 51 -3.81 11.16 -18.07
C PRO A 51 -4.90 11.83 -17.20
N HIS A 52 -6.16 11.47 -17.38
CA HIS A 52 -7.25 11.93 -16.51
C HIS A 52 -7.29 11.18 -15.17
N LYS A 53 -6.52 10.09 -15.02
CA LYS A 53 -6.49 9.33 -13.78
C LYS A 53 -5.27 9.75 -12.96
N LEU A 54 -5.52 10.18 -11.73
CA LEU A 54 -4.44 10.41 -10.77
C LEU A 54 -3.94 9.06 -10.27
N LEU A 55 -2.64 8.84 -10.35
CA LEU A 55 -1.99 7.58 -9.97
C LEU A 55 -1.18 7.77 -8.70
N ILE A 56 -1.29 6.81 -7.82
CA ILE A 56 -0.44 6.67 -6.64
C ILE A 56 0.94 6.21 -7.11
N ASP A 57 1.98 6.79 -6.54
CA ASP A 57 3.34 6.33 -6.74
C ASP A 57 3.52 4.91 -6.18
N PRO A 58 3.96 3.92 -6.97
CA PRO A 58 4.24 2.57 -6.49
C PRO A 58 5.24 2.51 -5.33
N TYR A 59 6.12 3.50 -5.21
CA TYR A 59 7.13 3.64 -4.15
C TYR A 59 6.70 4.61 -3.03
N ALA A 60 5.43 5.04 -2.99
CA ALA A 60 4.95 5.92 -1.94
C ALA A 60 5.08 5.27 -0.56
N ARG A 61 5.78 5.94 0.35
CA ARG A 61 6.01 5.49 1.73
C ARG A 61 4.88 5.87 2.69
N GLN A 62 4.01 6.77 2.26
CA GLN A 62 2.82 7.19 2.99
C GLN A 62 1.74 7.65 2.01
N LEU A 63 0.49 7.33 2.35
CA LEU A 63 -0.68 7.78 1.60
C LEU A 63 -1.54 8.69 2.48
N SER A 64 -2.07 9.76 1.89
CA SER A 64 -2.99 10.70 2.53
C SER A 64 -4.39 10.57 1.97
N GLY A 65 -5.36 10.53 2.87
CA GLY A 65 -6.77 10.38 2.52
C GLY A 65 -7.18 8.92 2.36
N ARG A 66 -8.43 8.74 1.94
CA ARG A 66 -9.03 7.42 1.69
C ARG A 66 -9.52 7.35 0.26
N LEU A 67 -9.46 6.18 -0.30
CA LEU A 67 -10.11 5.92 -1.59
C LEU A 67 -11.64 6.07 -1.43
N LYS A 68 -12.22 6.89 -2.30
CA LYS A 68 -13.67 7.11 -2.36
C LYS A 68 -14.19 6.52 -3.66
N TRP A 69 -14.80 5.34 -3.61
CA TRP A 69 -15.27 4.66 -4.81
C TRP A 69 -16.12 5.57 -5.69
N SER A 70 -15.68 5.71 -6.94
CA SER A 70 -16.33 6.50 -7.99
C SER A 70 -16.01 5.88 -9.34
N ASP A 71 -16.96 5.92 -10.26
CA ASP A 71 -16.74 5.47 -11.64
C ASP A 71 -15.67 6.29 -12.38
N ALA A 72 -15.33 7.49 -11.87
CA ALA A 72 -14.25 8.31 -12.41
C ALA A 72 -12.85 7.68 -12.22
N MET A 73 -12.70 6.68 -11.36
CA MET A 73 -11.42 5.96 -11.18
C MET A 73 -11.16 4.92 -12.27
N MET A 74 -12.21 4.52 -13.01
CA MET A 74 -12.06 3.59 -14.13
C MET A 74 -11.41 4.31 -15.32
N GLY A 75 -10.46 3.67 -15.99
CA GLY A 75 -9.88 4.20 -17.23
C GLY A 75 -10.88 4.27 -18.38
N TYR A 76 -11.97 3.55 -18.27
CA TYR A 76 -13.07 3.41 -19.22
C TYR A 76 -14.38 3.99 -18.70
N LYS A 77 -15.35 4.22 -19.60
CA LYS A 77 -16.71 4.68 -19.25
C LYS A 77 -17.54 3.50 -18.72
N VAL A 78 -17.83 3.50 -17.43
CA VAL A 78 -18.75 2.52 -16.83
C VAL A 78 -20.11 2.59 -17.50
N GLY A 79 -20.67 1.43 -17.82
CA GLY A 79 -21.96 1.32 -18.54
C GLY A 79 -21.86 1.48 -20.07
N SER A 80 -20.66 1.69 -20.62
CA SER A 80 -20.48 1.69 -22.09
C SER A 80 -20.64 0.28 -22.66
N ASN A 81 -21.28 0.17 -23.83
CA ASN A 81 -21.36 -1.09 -24.58
C ASN A 81 -19.99 -1.60 -25.08
N ARG A 82 -18.97 -0.73 -25.10
CA ARG A 82 -17.58 -1.09 -25.40
C ARG A 82 -16.78 -1.50 -24.16
N ALA A 83 -17.40 -1.50 -22.96
CA ALA A 83 -16.79 -1.84 -21.68
C ALA A 83 -15.40 -1.16 -21.53
N ASP A 84 -14.36 -1.93 -21.18
CA ASP A 84 -12.98 -1.47 -20.97
C ASP A 84 -12.28 -0.91 -22.22
N LEU A 85 -12.84 -1.11 -23.41
CA LEU A 85 -12.36 -0.51 -24.66
C LEU A 85 -12.83 0.95 -24.88
N SER A 86 -13.69 1.46 -24.00
CA SER A 86 -14.08 2.87 -24.00
C SER A 86 -13.05 3.71 -23.20
N PHE A 87 -13.03 5.03 -23.40
CA PHE A 87 -12.12 5.93 -22.73
C PHE A 87 -12.87 6.93 -21.86
N ASP A 88 -12.52 7.03 -20.58
CA ASP A 88 -13.14 7.98 -19.63
C ASP A 88 -12.24 9.19 -19.41
N THR A 89 -12.79 10.39 -19.57
CA THR A 89 -12.08 11.67 -19.44
C THR A 89 -12.31 12.39 -18.11
N ARG A 90 -13.08 11.81 -17.19
CA ARG A 90 -13.30 12.42 -15.87
C ARG A 90 -12.03 12.36 -15.03
N ASP A 91 -11.74 13.43 -14.31
CA ASP A 91 -10.61 13.47 -13.37
C ASP A 91 -10.93 12.62 -12.13
N SER A 92 -10.03 11.70 -11.80
CA SER A 92 -10.17 10.84 -10.61
C SER A 92 -9.56 11.43 -9.34
N ALA A 93 -8.89 12.57 -9.39
CA ALA A 93 -8.09 13.09 -8.29
C ALA A 93 -8.86 13.28 -6.97
N PHE A 94 -10.15 13.60 -7.02
CA PHE A 94 -11.00 13.77 -5.83
C PHE A 94 -11.26 12.46 -5.08
N ALA A 95 -11.10 11.33 -5.76
CA ALA A 95 -11.49 10.01 -5.28
C ALA A 95 -10.29 9.15 -4.84
N VAL A 96 -9.08 9.48 -5.30
CA VAL A 96 -7.85 8.71 -5.10
C VAL A 96 -7.03 9.32 -3.97
N PRO A 97 -6.49 8.52 -3.01
CA PRO A 97 -5.52 9.00 -2.03
C PRO A 97 -4.27 9.55 -2.73
N LYS A 98 -3.57 10.43 -2.05
CA LYS A 98 -2.34 11.05 -2.57
C LYS A 98 -1.12 10.41 -1.93
N SER A 99 -0.05 10.29 -2.71
CA SER A 99 1.27 10.01 -2.17
C SER A 99 1.78 11.20 -1.38
N VAL A 100 2.54 10.95 -0.32
CA VAL A 100 3.05 11.98 0.59
C VAL A 100 4.57 11.98 0.55
N VAL A 101 5.16 13.16 0.42
CA VAL A 101 6.61 13.34 0.68
C VAL A 101 6.84 13.16 2.18
N VAL A 102 7.64 12.16 2.55
CA VAL A 102 7.90 11.85 3.95
C VAL A 102 9.30 12.30 4.37
N ASP A 103 9.46 12.63 5.64
CA ASP A 103 10.77 12.71 6.29
C ASP A 103 11.21 11.28 6.62
N PRO A 104 12.33 10.77 6.08
CA PRO A 104 12.79 9.43 6.35
C PRO A 104 13.44 9.28 7.73
N SER A 105 13.67 10.38 8.43
CA SER A 105 14.34 10.35 9.72
C SER A 105 13.44 9.76 10.82
N PHE A 106 14.02 8.83 11.56
CA PHE A 106 13.41 8.28 12.78
C PHE A 106 14.53 7.92 13.75
N ASN A 107 14.38 8.32 15.00
CA ASN A 107 15.36 7.97 16.02
C ASN A 107 15.08 6.58 16.59
N TRP A 108 15.75 5.59 16.07
CA TRP A 108 15.69 4.21 16.56
C TRP A 108 16.34 4.02 17.94
N GLY A 109 17.25 4.92 18.36
CA GLY A 109 17.99 4.79 19.61
C GLY A 109 18.80 3.47 19.66
N PRO A 110 18.74 2.72 20.78
CA PRO A 110 19.45 1.44 20.94
C PRO A 110 18.66 0.24 20.37
N ASP A 111 17.77 0.45 19.42
CA ASP A 111 16.94 -0.61 18.84
C ASP A 111 17.78 -1.77 18.30
N ARG A 112 17.36 -2.98 18.59
CA ARG A 112 17.98 -4.22 18.11
C ARG A 112 16.94 -5.29 17.90
N ALA A 113 16.98 -5.96 16.75
CA ALA A 113 16.19 -7.14 16.48
C ALA A 113 16.46 -8.22 17.56
N PRO A 114 15.44 -8.87 18.13
CA PRO A 114 15.59 -9.89 19.15
C PRO A 114 16.40 -11.12 18.69
N ARG A 115 16.25 -11.51 17.42
CA ARG A 115 16.93 -12.67 16.79
C ARG A 115 16.70 -13.97 17.54
N THR A 116 15.47 -14.24 17.89
CA THR A 116 15.08 -15.47 18.56
C THR A 116 15.40 -16.68 17.69
N PRO A 117 16.10 -17.70 18.19
CA PRO A 117 16.32 -18.92 17.42
C PRO A 117 15.00 -19.56 17.00
N MET A 118 14.94 -20.10 15.78
CA MET A 118 13.68 -20.66 15.22
C MET A 118 13.06 -21.74 16.11
N HIS A 119 13.89 -22.54 16.80
CA HIS A 119 13.41 -23.60 17.69
C HIS A 119 12.79 -23.09 19.01
N ASP A 120 13.06 -21.83 19.35
CA ASP A 120 12.50 -21.15 20.53
C ASP A 120 11.38 -20.15 20.12
N THR A 121 11.08 -20.04 18.81
CA THR A 121 10.13 -19.06 18.30
C THR A 121 8.70 -19.49 18.55
N VAL A 122 7.92 -18.61 19.18
CA VAL A 122 6.46 -18.70 19.35
C VAL A 122 5.82 -17.54 18.63
N ILE A 123 5.15 -17.82 17.49
CA ILE A 123 4.52 -16.80 16.64
C ILE A 123 3.07 -16.60 17.09
N TYR A 124 2.67 -15.35 17.28
CA TYR A 124 1.30 -14.95 17.53
C TYR A 124 0.79 -14.11 16.35
N GLU A 125 -0.17 -14.66 15.60
CA GLU A 125 -0.81 -13.91 14.50
C GLU A 125 -1.84 -12.93 15.06
N ALA A 126 -1.77 -11.67 14.65
CA ALA A 126 -2.63 -10.61 15.13
C ALA A 126 -3.07 -9.65 14.03
N HIS A 127 -4.31 -9.17 14.13
CA HIS A 127 -4.79 -8.06 13.33
C HIS A 127 -4.59 -6.75 14.08
N VAL A 128 -3.91 -5.76 13.50
CA VAL A 128 -3.58 -4.49 14.15
C VAL A 128 -4.80 -3.86 14.83
N LYS A 129 -5.91 -3.71 14.11
CA LYS A 129 -7.14 -3.15 14.67
C LYS A 129 -7.84 -4.12 15.61
N GLY A 130 -7.93 -5.39 15.24
CA GLY A 130 -8.71 -6.39 15.99
C GLY A 130 -8.21 -6.63 17.39
N MET A 131 -6.88 -6.65 17.57
CA MET A 131 -6.23 -6.93 18.86
C MET A 131 -6.61 -5.93 19.95
N THR A 132 -6.81 -4.66 19.60
CA THR A 132 -7.00 -3.61 20.59
C THR A 132 -8.32 -2.85 20.53
N ALA A 133 -9.14 -3.06 19.49
CA ALA A 133 -10.38 -2.29 19.27
C ALA A 133 -11.33 -2.28 20.49
N LEU A 134 -11.40 -3.40 21.22
CA LEU A 134 -12.24 -3.56 22.42
C LEU A 134 -11.42 -3.74 23.70
N HIS A 135 -10.11 -3.58 23.66
CA HIS A 135 -9.22 -3.85 24.78
C HIS A 135 -9.34 -2.76 25.85
N ALA A 136 -9.84 -3.12 27.05
CA ALA A 136 -10.10 -2.16 28.13
C ALA A 136 -8.83 -1.48 28.67
N GLY A 137 -7.70 -2.19 28.70
CA GLY A 137 -6.39 -1.69 29.15
C GLY A 137 -5.67 -0.79 28.16
N VAL A 138 -6.20 -0.59 26.94
CA VAL A 138 -5.63 0.32 25.94
C VAL A 138 -6.40 1.63 25.93
N GLU A 139 -5.68 2.75 25.92
CA GLU A 139 -6.26 4.07 25.80
C GLU A 139 -7.21 4.15 24.60
N LYS A 140 -8.41 4.67 24.81
CA LYS A 140 -9.48 4.69 23.80
C LYS A 140 -9.05 5.34 22.48
N ALA A 141 -8.26 6.41 22.56
CA ALA A 141 -7.76 7.12 21.37
C ALA A 141 -6.76 6.30 20.53
N LEU A 142 -6.11 5.31 21.14
CA LEU A 142 -5.09 4.46 20.48
C LEU A 142 -5.64 3.10 20.04
N ARG A 143 -6.87 2.74 20.46
CA ARG A 143 -7.44 1.44 20.10
C ARG A 143 -7.54 1.25 18.60
N GLY A 144 -7.13 0.09 18.12
CA GLY A 144 -7.14 -0.26 16.71
C GLY A 144 -6.03 0.37 15.89
N SER A 145 -5.00 0.93 16.53
CA SER A 145 -3.85 1.55 15.87
C SER A 145 -2.54 0.84 16.18
N TYR A 146 -1.46 1.19 15.44
CA TYR A 146 -0.11 0.71 15.70
C TYR A 146 0.35 1.04 17.12
N LEU A 147 0.10 2.26 17.60
CA LEU A 147 0.45 2.65 18.97
C LEU A 147 -0.38 1.91 20.02
N GLY A 148 -1.64 1.61 19.73
CA GLY A 148 -2.47 0.79 20.60
C GLY A 148 -1.97 -0.64 20.69
N LEU A 149 -1.56 -1.23 19.56
CA LEU A 149 -0.97 -2.57 19.51
C LEU A 149 0.32 -2.66 20.32
N ALA A 150 1.13 -1.60 20.31
CA ALA A 150 2.37 -1.50 21.07
C ALA A 150 2.20 -0.95 22.51
N SER A 151 0.99 -0.91 23.05
CA SER A 151 0.75 -0.49 24.44
C SER A 151 1.30 -1.50 25.47
N ASP A 152 1.62 -1.03 26.67
CA ASP A 152 2.16 -1.90 27.72
C ASP A 152 1.22 -3.07 28.02
N ALA A 153 -0.10 -2.84 28.06
CA ALA A 153 -1.08 -3.87 28.28
C ALA A 153 -1.04 -5.02 27.26
N VAL A 154 -0.75 -4.72 26.00
CA VAL A 154 -0.60 -5.74 24.94
C VAL A 154 0.77 -6.43 25.05
N LEU A 155 1.84 -5.66 25.22
CA LEU A 155 3.20 -6.21 25.35
C LEU A 155 3.32 -7.17 26.54
N GLU A 156 2.81 -6.77 27.72
CA GLU A 156 2.78 -7.63 28.91
C GLU A 156 1.96 -8.90 28.70
N HIS A 157 0.82 -8.80 28.00
CA HIS A 157 -0.01 -9.96 27.68
C HIS A 157 0.77 -10.96 26.80
N LEU A 158 1.40 -10.50 25.73
CA LEU A 158 2.17 -11.35 24.83
C LEU A 158 3.39 -11.97 25.53
N GLN A 159 4.12 -11.19 26.36
CA GLN A 159 5.22 -11.70 27.17
C GLN A 159 4.78 -12.78 28.15
N LYS A 160 3.64 -12.60 28.83
CA LYS A 160 3.06 -13.62 29.75
C LYS A 160 2.66 -14.90 29.03
N LEU A 161 2.30 -14.83 27.74
CA LEU A 161 2.05 -15.99 26.90
C LEU A 161 3.32 -16.66 26.36
N GLY A 162 4.50 -16.04 26.56
CA GLY A 162 5.74 -16.53 26.00
C GLY A 162 5.90 -16.31 24.50
N VAL A 163 5.19 -15.34 23.94
CA VAL A 163 5.28 -14.97 22.52
C VAL A 163 6.63 -14.30 22.26
N THR A 164 7.32 -14.76 21.22
CA THR A 164 8.62 -14.21 20.80
C THR A 164 8.57 -13.51 19.45
N ALA A 165 7.50 -13.70 18.67
CA ALA A 165 7.27 -12.99 17.42
C ALA A 165 5.77 -12.71 17.25
N ILE A 166 5.44 -11.48 16.82
CA ILE A 166 4.08 -11.13 16.39
C ILE A 166 4.05 -11.10 14.87
N GLU A 167 3.13 -11.84 14.25
CA GLU A 167 2.85 -11.79 12.82
C GLU A 167 1.64 -10.89 12.60
N LEU A 168 1.83 -9.78 11.89
CA LEU A 168 0.76 -8.85 11.60
C LEU A 168 0.07 -9.22 10.29
N LEU A 169 -1.24 -9.46 10.34
CA LEU A 169 -2.09 -9.47 9.15
C LEU A 169 -1.82 -8.21 8.33
N PRO A 170 -2.09 -8.20 6.99
CA PRO A 170 -1.59 -7.18 6.09
C PRO A 170 -1.62 -5.76 6.64
N ALA A 171 -0.43 -5.18 6.81
CA ALA A 171 -0.20 -3.84 7.30
C ALA A 171 0.22 -2.85 6.19
N HIS A 172 0.39 -3.32 4.96
CA HIS A 172 0.53 -2.47 3.78
C HIS A 172 -0.77 -1.71 3.50
N ALA A 173 -0.66 -0.51 2.92
CA ALA A 173 -1.86 0.24 2.51
C ALA A 173 -2.70 -0.56 1.52
N PHE A 174 -3.98 -0.74 1.83
CA PHE A 174 -4.92 -1.54 1.06
C PHE A 174 -6.24 -0.82 0.82
N LEU A 175 -6.99 -1.27 -0.15
CA LEU A 175 -8.30 -0.71 -0.47
C LEU A 175 -9.45 -1.57 0.06
N ASP A 176 -10.59 -0.92 0.24
CA ASP A 176 -11.87 -1.60 0.46
C ASP A 176 -12.44 -2.02 -0.89
N ASP A 177 -12.92 -3.24 -1.02
CA ASP A 177 -13.57 -3.70 -2.24
C ASP A 177 -14.88 -2.95 -2.49
N ARG A 178 -15.14 -2.62 -3.75
CA ARG A 178 -16.33 -1.85 -4.13
C ARG A 178 -17.64 -2.49 -3.65
N PHE A 179 -17.74 -3.81 -3.73
CA PHE A 179 -18.93 -4.55 -3.30
C PHE A 179 -19.13 -4.53 -1.78
N LEU A 180 -18.04 -4.45 -1.00
CA LEU A 180 -18.12 -4.28 0.45
C LEU A 180 -18.63 -2.88 0.80
N VAL A 181 -18.06 -1.86 0.17
CA VAL A 181 -18.46 -0.46 0.40
C VAL A 181 -19.92 -0.23 0.03
N ALA A 182 -20.41 -0.82 -1.06
CA ALA A 182 -21.81 -0.77 -1.46
C ALA A 182 -22.76 -1.37 -0.40
N LYS A 183 -22.27 -2.27 0.45
CA LYS A 183 -23.00 -2.87 1.58
C LYS A 183 -22.74 -2.17 2.92
N GLY A 184 -22.06 -1.02 2.93
CA GLY A 184 -21.64 -0.33 4.15
C GLY A 184 -20.53 -1.05 4.94
N LEU A 185 -19.88 -2.03 4.33
CA LEU A 185 -18.80 -2.81 4.93
C LEU A 185 -17.42 -2.28 4.52
N ARG A 186 -16.38 -2.78 5.19
CA ARG A 186 -14.98 -2.49 4.92
C ARG A 186 -14.19 -3.78 4.74
N ASN A 187 -13.11 -3.70 3.97
CA ASN A 187 -12.13 -4.77 3.95
C ASN A 187 -11.43 -4.80 5.32
N TYR A 188 -11.65 -5.89 6.05
CA TYR A 188 -11.06 -6.09 7.38
C TYR A 188 -9.67 -6.71 7.27
N TRP A 189 -9.50 -7.71 6.40
CA TRP A 189 -8.30 -8.52 6.35
C TRP A 189 -7.08 -7.85 5.72
N GLY A 190 -7.28 -6.93 4.75
CA GLY A 190 -6.20 -6.16 4.16
C GLY A 190 -5.51 -6.77 2.94
N TYR A 191 -6.01 -7.88 2.40
CA TYR A 191 -5.38 -8.58 1.26
C TYR A 191 -5.60 -7.92 -0.11
N GLN A 192 -6.15 -6.72 -0.18
CA GLN A 192 -6.27 -5.91 -1.41
C GLN A 192 -5.24 -4.79 -1.42
N THR A 193 -3.96 -5.16 -1.42
CA THR A 193 -2.83 -4.23 -1.31
C THR A 193 -2.78 -3.26 -2.49
N LEU A 194 -2.53 -1.99 -2.16
CA LEU A 194 -2.38 -0.90 -3.11
C LEU A 194 -0.99 -0.25 -3.02
N GLY A 195 -0.44 -0.09 -1.82
CA GLY A 195 0.85 0.56 -1.58
C GLY A 195 1.83 -0.36 -0.89
N PHE A 196 2.81 -0.89 -1.62
CA PHE A 196 3.78 -1.87 -1.09
C PHE A 196 4.82 -1.28 -0.13
N PHE A 197 4.98 0.04 -0.10
CA PHE A 197 5.93 0.73 0.79
C PHE A 197 5.24 1.53 1.89
N ALA A 198 3.92 1.68 1.85
CA ALA A 198 3.19 2.51 2.80
C ALA A 198 2.49 1.65 3.86
N PRO A 199 2.66 1.94 5.17
CA PRO A 199 1.80 1.39 6.20
C PRO A 199 0.36 1.80 6.00
N GLU A 200 -0.58 0.96 6.40
CA GLU A 200 -2.02 1.23 6.27
C GLU A 200 -2.44 2.46 7.12
N PRO A 201 -2.92 3.54 6.49
CA PRO A 201 -3.25 4.78 7.21
C PRO A 201 -4.36 4.63 8.24
N ARG A 202 -5.25 3.64 8.10
CA ARG A 202 -6.35 3.39 9.06
C ARG A 202 -5.88 2.90 10.42
N TYR A 203 -4.62 2.42 10.50
CA TYR A 203 -4.00 1.97 11.73
C TYR A 203 -3.10 3.06 12.35
N MET A 204 -3.05 4.24 11.78
CA MET A 204 -2.34 5.40 12.33
C MET A 204 -3.31 6.27 13.15
N SER A 205 -3.02 6.49 14.42
CA SER A 205 -3.86 7.31 15.31
C SER A 205 -3.68 8.81 15.08
N ARG A 206 -2.51 9.21 14.59
CA ARG A 206 -2.13 10.60 14.29
C ARG A 206 -1.86 10.84 12.80
N GLY A 207 -1.90 9.79 11.98
CA GLY A 207 -1.65 9.87 10.55
C GLY A 207 -0.18 9.93 10.15
N GLU A 208 0.74 9.49 11.02
CA GLU A 208 2.17 9.64 10.84
C GLU A 208 2.89 8.28 10.78
N ILE A 209 3.80 8.14 9.81
CA ILE A 209 4.54 6.89 9.55
C ILE A 209 5.37 6.43 10.77
N TRP A 210 5.85 7.35 11.58
CA TRP A 210 6.63 7.04 12.78
C TRP A 210 5.86 6.21 13.82
N GLU A 211 4.53 6.17 13.73
CA GLU A 211 3.71 5.32 14.61
C GLU A 211 4.02 3.83 14.41
N PHE A 212 4.20 3.41 13.15
CA PHE A 212 4.62 2.05 12.82
C PHE A 212 6.04 1.77 13.35
N GLN A 213 6.98 2.67 13.10
CA GLN A 213 8.38 2.53 13.57
C GLN A 213 8.44 2.49 15.11
N THR A 214 7.63 3.31 15.78
CA THR A 214 7.50 3.26 17.24
C THR A 214 6.95 1.93 17.73
N MET A 215 5.98 1.36 17.04
CA MET A 215 5.44 0.04 17.35
C MET A 215 6.54 -1.02 17.28
N VAL A 216 7.28 -1.10 16.17
CA VAL A 216 8.37 -2.06 16.00
C VAL A 216 9.41 -1.91 17.11
N ARG A 217 9.91 -0.69 17.36
CA ARG A 217 10.88 -0.42 18.42
C ARG A 217 10.40 -0.87 19.81
N ARG A 218 9.10 -0.73 20.11
CA ARG A 218 8.53 -1.18 21.39
C ARG A 218 8.44 -2.70 21.48
N PHE A 219 8.08 -3.37 20.40
CA PHE A 219 8.10 -4.83 20.34
C PHE A 219 9.53 -5.38 20.54
N HIS A 220 10.52 -4.81 19.87
CA HIS A 220 11.93 -5.19 20.06
C HIS A 220 12.38 -4.99 21.50
N ALA A 221 12.04 -3.86 22.12
CA ALA A 221 12.34 -3.60 23.53
C ALA A 221 11.68 -4.62 24.48
N ALA A 222 10.57 -5.22 24.09
CA ALA A 222 9.87 -6.28 24.81
C ALA A 222 10.41 -7.69 24.48
N GLY A 223 11.43 -7.80 23.61
CA GLY A 223 11.99 -9.09 23.15
C GLY A 223 11.11 -9.83 22.14
N ILE A 224 10.24 -9.12 21.43
CA ILE A 224 9.29 -9.69 20.46
C ILE A 224 9.63 -9.19 19.05
N GLU A 225 9.85 -10.11 18.12
CA GLU A 225 10.06 -9.84 16.69
C GLU A 225 8.75 -9.43 16.01
N VAL A 226 8.83 -8.65 14.93
CA VAL A 226 7.68 -8.21 14.13
C VAL A 226 7.77 -8.81 12.74
N LEU A 227 6.81 -9.67 12.40
CA LEU A 227 6.66 -10.27 11.07
C LEU A 227 5.48 -9.62 10.35
N LEU A 228 5.58 -9.45 9.03
CA LEU A 228 4.48 -8.95 8.20
C LEU A 228 3.94 -10.04 7.29
N ASP A 229 2.62 -10.22 7.29
CA ASP A 229 1.93 -10.93 6.23
C ASP A 229 1.84 -10.01 5.01
N VAL A 230 2.48 -10.40 3.91
CA VAL A 230 2.64 -9.57 2.72
C VAL A 230 2.05 -10.23 1.47
N VAL A 231 1.50 -9.39 0.58
CA VAL A 231 0.84 -9.82 -0.64
C VAL A 231 1.50 -9.14 -1.83
N TYR A 232 2.37 -9.87 -2.54
CA TYR A 232 3.05 -9.39 -3.75
C TYR A 232 2.60 -10.09 -5.02
N ASN A 233 1.66 -11.02 -4.93
CA ASN A 233 1.19 -11.79 -6.08
C ASN A 233 0.11 -11.08 -6.90
N HIS A 234 -0.61 -10.10 -6.31
CA HIS A 234 -1.62 -9.29 -6.98
C HIS A 234 -1.70 -7.87 -6.39
N SER A 235 -2.49 -7.02 -7.00
CA SER A 235 -2.83 -5.70 -6.46
C SER A 235 -4.35 -5.51 -6.37
N GLY A 236 -4.78 -4.53 -5.58
CA GLY A 236 -6.19 -4.16 -5.46
C GLY A 236 -6.83 -3.54 -6.71
N GLU A 237 -6.12 -3.43 -7.84
CA GLU A 237 -6.67 -2.88 -9.09
C GLU A 237 -7.62 -3.84 -9.84
N GLY A 238 -7.77 -5.10 -9.38
CA GLY A 238 -8.71 -6.08 -9.95
C GLY A 238 -8.41 -6.47 -11.40
N ASP A 239 -9.44 -6.92 -12.12
CA ASP A 239 -9.40 -7.34 -13.53
C ASP A 239 -9.47 -6.16 -14.52
N GLU A 240 -9.77 -6.44 -15.80
CA GLU A 240 -9.87 -5.42 -16.86
C GLU A 240 -10.97 -4.37 -16.61
N LEU A 241 -11.93 -4.67 -15.73
CA LEU A 241 -12.98 -3.76 -15.30
C LEU A 241 -12.68 -3.05 -13.98
N GLY A 242 -11.51 -3.29 -13.40
CA GLY A 242 -11.08 -2.66 -12.17
C GLY A 242 -10.61 -1.21 -12.34
N PRO A 243 -10.32 -0.51 -11.23
CA PRO A 243 -9.91 0.89 -11.25
C PRO A 243 -8.47 1.07 -11.75
N THR A 244 -8.15 2.28 -12.19
CA THR A 244 -6.80 2.72 -12.56
C THR A 244 -6.28 3.62 -11.44
N LEU A 245 -5.43 3.08 -10.58
CA LEU A 245 -5.00 3.72 -9.34
C LEU A 245 -3.48 3.90 -9.21
N SER A 246 -2.68 2.99 -9.79
CA SER A 246 -1.23 2.99 -9.71
C SER A 246 -0.62 2.23 -10.90
N PHE A 247 -0.27 0.97 -10.74
CA PHE A 247 0.45 0.12 -11.69
C PHE A 247 -0.19 0.09 -13.09
N ARG A 248 -1.51 -0.09 -13.14
CA ARG A 248 -2.29 -0.13 -14.39
C ARG A 248 -2.13 1.13 -15.22
N GLY A 249 -2.14 2.28 -14.58
CA GLY A 249 -2.02 3.56 -15.26
C GLY A 249 -0.58 3.95 -15.59
N ILE A 250 0.41 3.40 -14.88
CA ILE A 250 1.83 3.68 -15.08
C ILE A 250 2.37 2.84 -16.23
N ASP A 251 2.23 1.51 -16.18
CA ASP A 251 2.58 0.60 -17.25
C ASP A 251 1.90 -0.78 -17.05
N ASN A 252 0.65 -0.87 -17.45
CA ASN A 252 -0.14 -2.09 -17.27
C ASN A 252 0.55 -3.34 -17.82
N ARG A 253 1.19 -3.22 -18.98
CA ARG A 253 1.80 -4.36 -19.68
C ARG A 253 3.03 -4.91 -18.96
N SER A 254 3.78 -4.07 -18.29
CA SER A 254 4.96 -4.49 -17.53
C SER A 254 4.58 -5.04 -16.15
N TYR A 255 3.64 -4.40 -15.46
CA TYR A 255 3.28 -4.76 -14.09
C TYR A 255 2.42 -6.03 -13.98
N TYR A 256 1.61 -6.35 -14.98
CA TYR A 256 0.67 -7.47 -14.91
C TYR A 256 0.96 -8.58 -15.92
N ARG A 257 0.68 -9.81 -15.53
CA ARG A 257 0.62 -10.94 -16.45
C ARG A 257 -0.66 -10.87 -17.25
N LEU A 258 -0.52 -10.76 -18.58
CA LEU A 258 -1.63 -10.59 -19.51
C LEU A 258 -1.77 -11.79 -20.42
N ARG A 259 -2.98 -12.01 -20.93
CA ARG A 259 -3.35 -13.04 -21.92
C ARG A 259 -4.17 -12.43 -23.04
N ASP A 260 -4.47 -13.21 -24.08
CA ASP A 260 -5.36 -12.85 -25.18
C ASP A 260 -4.94 -11.51 -25.84
N GLY A 261 -3.69 -11.42 -26.26
CA GLY A 261 -3.12 -10.25 -26.91
C GLY A 261 -2.78 -9.09 -25.97
N GLY A 262 -3.18 -9.16 -24.69
CA GLY A 262 -2.87 -8.13 -23.68
C GLY A 262 -4.12 -7.56 -22.99
N ARG A 263 -5.33 -7.84 -23.47
CA ARG A 263 -6.54 -7.25 -22.92
C ARG A 263 -6.89 -7.77 -21.53
N PHE A 264 -6.80 -9.08 -21.33
CA PHE A 264 -7.24 -9.74 -20.10
C PHE A 264 -6.07 -10.10 -19.20
N TYR A 265 -6.34 -10.19 -17.91
CA TYR A 265 -5.33 -10.55 -16.90
C TYR A 265 -5.28 -12.05 -16.67
N VAL A 266 -4.08 -12.57 -16.44
CA VAL A 266 -3.92 -13.87 -15.79
C VAL A 266 -4.41 -13.71 -14.35
N ASN A 267 -5.26 -14.64 -13.89
CA ASN A 267 -5.88 -14.57 -12.57
C ASN A 267 -5.60 -15.83 -11.75
N ASP A 268 -4.33 -16.17 -11.60
CA ASP A 268 -3.90 -17.33 -10.79
C ASP A 268 -4.19 -17.13 -9.29
N THR A 269 -4.36 -15.86 -8.88
CA THR A 269 -4.60 -15.47 -7.48
C THR A 269 -6.06 -15.52 -7.07
N GLY A 270 -6.99 -15.57 -8.03
CA GLY A 270 -8.44 -15.50 -7.79
C GLY A 270 -8.96 -14.08 -7.47
N THR A 271 -8.10 -13.03 -7.55
CA THR A 271 -8.43 -11.65 -7.16
C THR A 271 -8.62 -10.71 -8.34
N GLY A 272 -8.48 -11.21 -9.57
CA GLY A 272 -8.66 -10.47 -10.81
C GLY A 272 -7.37 -10.23 -11.59
N ASN A 273 -6.21 -10.22 -10.94
CA ASN A 273 -4.92 -10.03 -11.60
C ASN A 273 -3.80 -10.83 -10.94
N THR A 274 -2.70 -10.95 -11.66
CA THR A 274 -1.43 -11.50 -11.16
C THR A 274 -0.32 -10.56 -11.58
N LEU A 275 0.51 -10.12 -10.61
CA LEU A 275 1.68 -9.30 -10.91
C LEU A 275 2.74 -10.09 -11.67
N ASN A 276 3.42 -9.41 -12.60
CA ASN A 276 4.42 -9.99 -13.48
C ASN A 276 5.82 -9.99 -12.83
N LEU A 277 6.02 -10.86 -11.84
CA LEU A 277 7.31 -10.97 -11.14
C LEU A 277 8.45 -11.50 -12.03
N THR A 278 8.17 -11.94 -13.27
CA THR A 278 9.22 -12.26 -14.24
C THR A 278 9.79 -11.03 -14.94
N HIS A 279 9.09 -9.89 -14.86
CA HIS A 279 9.62 -8.61 -15.37
C HIS A 279 10.65 -8.03 -14.39
N PRO A 280 11.89 -7.73 -14.84
CA PRO A 280 12.97 -7.32 -13.92
C PRO A 280 12.64 -6.11 -13.05
N MET A 281 11.92 -5.11 -13.59
CA MET A 281 11.57 -3.90 -12.83
C MET A 281 10.47 -4.16 -11.79
N VAL A 282 9.55 -5.09 -12.06
CA VAL A 282 8.52 -5.49 -11.07
C VAL A 282 9.16 -6.30 -9.95
N LEU A 283 10.04 -7.25 -10.28
CA LEU A 283 10.81 -7.98 -9.29
C LEU A 283 11.68 -7.04 -8.45
N ARG A 284 12.35 -6.07 -9.09
CA ARG A 284 13.13 -5.05 -8.39
C ARG A 284 12.27 -4.28 -7.39
N MET A 285 11.09 -3.83 -7.79
CA MET A 285 10.17 -3.11 -6.90
C MET A 285 9.80 -3.94 -5.66
N VAL A 286 9.52 -5.23 -5.83
CA VAL A 286 9.21 -6.13 -4.70
C VAL A 286 10.43 -6.28 -3.79
N MET A 287 11.63 -6.48 -4.36
CA MET A 287 12.87 -6.57 -3.58
C MET A 287 13.19 -5.26 -2.84
N ASP A 288 12.95 -4.11 -3.47
CA ASP A 288 13.13 -2.80 -2.85
C ASP A 288 12.13 -2.60 -1.70
N SER A 289 10.88 -3.09 -1.87
CA SER A 289 9.88 -3.06 -0.80
C SER A 289 10.32 -3.91 0.40
N LEU A 290 10.73 -5.16 0.18
CA LEU A 290 11.23 -6.04 1.26
C LEU A 290 12.41 -5.40 1.99
N ARG A 291 13.39 -4.85 1.26
CA ARG A 291 14.53 -4.14 1.87
C ARG A 291 14.08 -2.94 2.69
N TYR A 292 13.16 -2.14 2.16
CA TYR A 292 12.63 -0.97 2.86
C TYR A 292 12.00 -1.37 4.21
N TRP A 293 11.19 -2.42 4.22
CA TRP A 293 10.58 -2.89 5.45
C TRP A 293 11.59 -3.43 6.47
N VAL A 294 12.66 -4.08 6.01
CA VAL A 294 13.74 -4.56 6.90
C VAL A 294 14.67 -3.41 7.32
N GLU A 295 15.18 -2.62 6.38
CA GLU A 295 16.27 -1.67 6.64
C GLU A 295 15.79 -0.33 7.21
N VAL A 296 14.55 0.09 6.89
CA VAL A 296 14.00 1.39 7.30
C VAL A 296 12.92 1.25 8.35
N MET A 297 12.10 0.21 8.25
CA MET A 297 10.98 -0.04 9.17
C MET A 297 11.32 -1.08 10.25
N HIS A 298 12.50 -1.71 10.17
CA HIS A 298 13.07 -2.68 11.11
C HIS A 298 12.19 -3.92 11.37
N VAL A 299 11.39 -4.37 10.40
CA VAL A 299 10.67 -5.65 10.56
C VAL A 299 11.64 -6.83 10.45
N ASP A 300 11.36 -7.90 11.18
CA ASP A 300 12.27 -9.06 11.32
C ASP A 300 12.04 -10.12 10.26
N GLY A 301 10.87 -10.12 9.61
CA GLY A 301 10.58 -11.10 8.59
C GLY A 301 9.21 -10.96 7.93
N PHE A 302 8.92 -11.92 7.07
CA PHE A 302 7.71 -11.92 6.25
C PHE A 302 7.09 -13.32 6.16
N ARG A 303 5.78 -13.31 6.13
CA ARG A 303 4.98 -14.45 5.66
C ARG A 303 4.55 -14.24 4.22
#